data_4e299b25c9f3c228b0bec10e7475d672
#
_entry.id   4e299b25c9f3c228b0bec10e7475d672
#
_cell.length_a   1.000
_cell.length_b   1.000
_cell.length_c   1.000
_cell.angle_alpha   90.00
_cell.angle_beta   90.00
_cell.angle_gamma   90.00
#
_symmetry.space_group_name_H-M   'P 1'
#
loop_
_entity.id
_entity.type
_entity.pdbx_description
1 polymer ?
#
loop_
_entity_poly.entity_id
_entity_poly.type
_entity_poly.pdbx_seq_one_letter_code
_entity_poly.pdbx_strand_id
1 'polypeptide(L)'
;MFISVFKDYCNMKEKPIILLVCFIIFSLLLTYFLTSIPEKFVNTLIASFSIFTALLFNLILLLIDILKNTSSNIDITSRKDLQEIKLGVIDKCLKIISASIMFSITDIILLLFISFDYSNVLNIINNNLIVILVKYSLYFSTYFFILLFFDSLYSILKIMNILIVW
;
A
#
# COMPACT_ATOMS: atom_id res chain seq x y z
N MET A 1 -14.96 -2.17 3.05
CA MET A 1 -13.68 -2.92 3.06
C MET A 1 -12.47 -1.99 2.93
N PHE A 2 -12.29 -1.21 1.85
CA PHE A 2 -11.15 -0.29 1.70
C PHE A 2 -10.98 0.67 2.87
N ILE A 3 -12.06 1.35 3.28
CA ILE A 3 -12.04 2.33 4.38
C ILE A 3 -11.63 1.70 5.72
N SER A 4 -12.08 0.46 6.00
CA SER A 4 -11.69 -0.24 7.24
C SER A 4 -10.22 -0.58 7.27
N VAL A 5 -9.68 -1.09 6.17
CA VAL A 5 -8.25 -1.45 6.04
C VAL A 5 -7.36 -0.20 6.14
N PHE A 6 -7.76 0.90 5.49
CA PHE A 6 -7.05 2.19 5.58
C PHE A 6 -7.09 2.76 7.01
N LYS A 7 -8.24 2.67 7.69
CA LYS A 7 -8.37 3.10 9.08
C LYS A 7 -7.47 2.28 10.01
N ASP A 8 -7.44 0.96 9.84
CA ASP A 8 -6.58 0.07 10.61
C ASP A 8 -5.10 0.37 10.39
N TYR A 9 -4.70 0.63 9.14
CA TYR A 9 -3.35 1.08 8.80
C TYR A 9 -2.98 2.40 9.50
N CYS A 10 -3.86 3.41 9.47
CA CYS A 10 -3.64 4.69 10.13
C CYS A 10 -3.54 4.53 11.66
N ASN A 11 -4.38 3.70 12.28
CA ASN A 11 -4.38 3.46 13.73
C ASN A 11 -3.08 2.81 14.24
N MET A 12 -2.32 2.14 13.37
CA MET A 12 -1.04 1.52 13.73
C MET A 12 0.14 2.50 13.74
N LYS A 13 -0.04 3.71 13.19
CA LYS A 13 1.01 4.74 13.15
C LYS A 13 0.95 5.62 14.39
N GLU A 14 2.11 5.97 14.93
CA GLU A 14 2.21 6.87 16.09
C GLU A 14 1.67 8.28 15.79
N LYS A 15 1.88 8.77 14.56
CA LYS A 15 1.46 10.10 14.12
C LYS A 15 0.84 10.04 12.71
N PRO A 16 -0.32 9.41 12.54
CA PRO A 16 -0.87 9.16 11.21
C PRO A 16 -1.24 10.44 10.46
N ILE A 17 -1.72 11.45 11.15
CA ILE A 17 -2.15 12.72 10.53
C ILE A 17 -0.95 13.47 9.93
N ILE A 18 0.16 13.56 10.66
CA ILE A 18 1.38 14.25 10.18
C ILE A 18 1.93 13.54 8.95
N LEU A 19 1.98 12.21 8.99
CA LEU A 19 2.46 11.39 7.88
C LEU A 19 1.59 11.57 6.63
N LEU A 20 0.26 11.54 6.78
CA LEU A 20 -0.68 11.77 5.67
C LEU A 20 -0.52 13.19 5.07
N VAL A 21 -0.40 14.21 5.92
CA VAL A 21 -0.18 15.59 5.45
C VAL A 21 1.14 15.70 4.68
N CYS A 22 2.22 15.08 5.17
CA CYS A 22 3.50 15.05 4.44
C CYS A 22 3.35 14.36 3.08
N PHE A 23 2.62 13.24 3.00
CA PHE A 23 2.40 12.52 1.73
C PHE A 23 1.55 13.33 0.76
N ILE A 24 0.52 14.05 1.23
CA ILE A 24 -0.30 14.94 0.41
C ILE A 24 0.58 16.06 -0.18
N ILE A 25 1.39 16.74 0.65
CA ILE A 25 2.27 17.81 0.18
C ILE A 25 3.28 17.29 -0.83
N PHE A 26 3.90 16.14 -0.54
CA PHE A 26 4.90 15.54 -1.42
C PHE A 26 4.29 15.08 -2.75
N SER A 27 3.09 14.49 -2.74
CA SER A 27 2.35 14.10 -3.95
C SER A 27 1.97 15.30 -4.81
N LEU A 28 1.58 16.42 -4.18
CA LEU A 28 1.32 17.67 -4.90
C LEU A 28 2.58 18.23 -5.57
N LEU A 29 3.71 18.20 -4.86
CA LEU A 29 5.00 18.61 -5.42
C LEU A 29 5.40 17.72 -6.61
N LEU A 30 5.29 16.40 -6.47
CA LEU A 30 5.58 15.46 -7.56
C LEU A 30 4.68 15.70 -8.77
N THR A 31 3.38 15.91 -8.56
CA THR A 31 2.43 16.19 -9.63
C THR A 31 2.75 17.51 -10.35
N TYR A 32 3.24 18.51 -9.61
CA TYR A 32 3.64 19.78 -10.20
C TYR A 32 4.91 19.67 -11.05
N PHE A 33 5.93 18.94 -10.57
CA PHE A 33 7.20 18.78 -11.29
C PHE A 33 7.16 17.71 -12.38
N LEU A 34 6.40 16.64 -12.18
CA LEU A 34 6.32 15.50 -13.08
C LEU A 34 4.94 15.45 -13.76
N THR A 35 4.75 16.35 -14.73
CA THR A 35 3.47 16.49 -15.45
C THR A 35 3.16 15.35 -16.43
N SER A 36 4.12 14.47 -16.69
CA SER A 36 3.93 13.30 -17.55
C SER A 36 4.82 12.13 -17.09
N ILE A 37 4.22 10.96 -16.99
CA ILE A 37 4.95 9.71 -16.74
C ILE A 37 5.16 9.02 -18.10
N PRO A 38 6.40 8.73 -18.52
CA PRO A 38 6.66 8.00 -19.77
C PRO A 38 5.95 6.63 -19.77
N GLU A 39 5.36 6.22 -20.88
CA GLU A 39 4.61 4.96 -21.00
C GLU A 39 5.46 3.74 -20.59
N LYS A 40 6.74 3.70 -20.97
CA LYS A 40 7.66 2.65 -20.54
C LYS A 40 7.78 2.55 -19.03
N PHE A 41 7.75 3.69 -18.33
CA PHE A 41 7.83 3.73 -16.87
C PHE A 41 6.52 3.26 -16.24
N VAL A 42 5.37 3.62 -16.81
CA VAL A 42 4.05 3.13 -16.37
C VAL A 42 4.01 1.59 -16.44
N ASN A 43 4.40 1.01 -17.56
CA ASN A 43 4.42 -0.45 -17.75
C ASN A 43 5.37 -1.15 -16.77
N THR A 44 6.52 -0.55 -16.50
CA THR A 44 7.47 -1.07 -15.50
C THR A 44 6.89 -1.02 -14.09
N LEU A 45 6.21 0.06 -13.72
CA LEU A 45 5.53 0.19 -12.42
C LEU A 45 4.42 -0.85 -12.26
N ILE A 46 3.58 -1.04 -13.28
CA ILE A 46 2.50 -2.06 -13.26
C ILE A 46 3.10 -3.46 -13.03
N ALA A 47 4.15 -3.81 -13.77
CA ALA A 47 4.83 -5.09 -13.59
C ALA A 47 5.42 -5.24 -12.18
N SER A 48 6.08 -4.20 -11.67
CA SER A 48 6.68 -4.19 -10.34
C SER A 48 5.63 -4.35 -9.24
N PHE A 49 4.54 -3.59 -9.29
CA PHE A 49 3.45 -3.71 -8.31
C PHE A 49 2.77 -5.07 -8.37
N SER A 50 2.61 -5.66 -9.55
CA SER A 50 2.06 -7.00 -9.71
C SER A 50 2.93 -8.06 -9.03
N ILE A 51 4.26 -7.97 -9.20
CA ILE A 51 5.23 -8.87 -8.55
C ILE A 51 5.20 -8.69 -7.03
N PHE A 52 5.23 -7.44 -6.54
CA PHE A 52 5.15 -7.17 -5.11
C PHE A 52 3.86 -7.68 -4.49
N THR A 53 2.73 -7.50 -5.18
CA THR A 53 1.44 -8.01 -4.72
C THR A 53 1.47 -9.52 -4.56
N ALA A 54 2.01 -10.25 -5.53
CA ALA A 54 2.15 -11.71 -5.46
C ALA A 54 3.06 -12.14 -4.30
N LEU A 55 4.18 -11.46 -4.07
CA LEU A 55 5.08 -11.73 -2.95
C LEU A 55 4.42 -11.46 -1.60
N LEU A 56 3.63 -10.38 -1.49
CA LEU A 56 2.88 -10.06 -0.28
C LEU A 56 1.79 -11.09 0.03
N PHE A 57 1.11 -11.64 -0.99
CA PHE A 57 0.17 -12.76 -0.81
C PHE A 57 0.88 -14.00 -0.27
N ASN A 58 2.05 -14.36 -0.79
CA ASN A 58 2.83 -15.48 -0.28
C ASN A 58 3.26 -15.25 1.18
N LEU A 59 3.62 -14.01 1.53
CA LEU A 59 3.96 -13.66 2.90
C LEU A 59 2.77 -13.81 3.87
N ILE A 60 1.54 -13.46 3.44
CA ILE A 60 0.31 -13.70 4.22
C ILE A 60 0.16 -15.19 4.52
N LEU A 61 0.28 -16.04 3.50
CA LEU A 61 0.13 -17.49 3.67
C LEU A 61 1.13 -18.05 4.67
N LEU A 62 2.40 -17.63 4.57
CA LEU A 62 3.45 -18.02 5.51
C LEU A 62 3.13 -17.56 6.95
N LEU A 63 2.65 -16.34 7.14
CA LEU A 63 2.28 -15.84 8.47
C LEU A 63 1.07 -16.57 9.05
N ILE A 64 0.09 -16.96 8.23
CA ILE A 64 -1.07 -17.77 8.65
C ILE A 64 -0.60 -19.16 9.09
N ASP A 65 0.34 -19.78 8.39
CA ASP A 65 0.89 -21.09 8.78
C ASP A 65 1.64 -20.99 10.10
N ILE A 66 2.42 -19.95 10.32
CA ILE A 66 3.08 -19.69 11.62
C ILE A 66 2.04 -19.53 12.72
N LEU A 67 0.96 -18.78 12.49
CA LEU A 67 -0.13 -18.60 13.44
C LEU A 67 -0.77 -19.94 13.83
N LYS A 68 -1.10 -20.80 12.87
CA LYS A 68 -1.70 -22.12 13.11
C LYS A 68 -0.78 -23.00 13.93
N ASN A 69 0.50 -23.07 13.57
CA ASN A 69 1.49 -23.89 14.25
C ASN A 69 1.78 -23.40 15.68
N THR A 70 1.71 -22.08 15.91
CA THR A 70 1.89 -21.50 17.26
C THR A 70 0.68 -21.76 18.16
N SER A 71 -0.54 -21.80 17.59
CA SER A 71 -1.77 -22.06 18.35
C SER A 71 -1.94 -23.54 18.72
N SER A 72 -1.35 -24.48 17.97
CA SER A 72 -1.47 -25.92 18.22
C SER A 72 -0.53 -26.47 19.31
N ASN A 73 0.52 -25.73 19.67
CA ASN A 73 1.53 -26.14 20.68
C ASN A 73 1.27 -25.51 22.06
N ILE A 74 0.01 -25.47 22.51
CA ILE A 74 -0.37 -24.94 23.83
C ILE A 74 -0.11 -26.00 24.90
N ASP A 75 1.15 -26.18 25.29
CA ASP A 75 1.49 -26.78 26.56
C ASP A 75 2.58 -25.97 27.26
N ILE A 76 2.25 -25.62 28.53
CA ILE A 76 3.14 -25.04 29.54
C ILE A 76 2.93 -23.54 29.83
N THR A 77 2.43 -23.29 31.00
CA THR A 77 1.93 -22.06 31.61
C THR A 77 2.91 -20.87 31.73
N SER A 78 4.19 -21.03 31.48
CA SER A 78 5.20 -19.95 31.62
C SER A 78 5.55 -19.24 30.29
N ARG A 79 4.95 -19.63 29.15
CA ARG A 79 5.17 -19.03 27.83
C ARG A 79 3.99 -18.26 27.29
N LYS A 80 2.87 -18.13 28.01
CA LYS A 80 1.65 -17.48 27.54
C LYS A 80 1.88 -16.02 27.15
N ASP A 81 2.57 -15.25 27.98
CA ASP A 81 2.79 -13.83 27.75
C ASP A 81 3.63 -13.58 26.47
N LEU A 82 4.62 -14.42 26.23
CA LEU A 82 5.47 -14.34 25.04
C LEU A 82 4.72 -14.73 23.76
N GLN A 83 3.80 -15.68 23.86
CA GLN A 83 2.94 -16.08 22.75
C GLN A 83 1.90 -15.00 22.40
N GLU A 84 1.28 -14.36 23.40
CA GLU A 84 0.34 -13.26 23.16
C GLU A 84 1.02 -12.07 22.47
N ILE A 85 2.25 -11.73 22.87
CA ILE A 85 3.04 -10.70 22.22
C ILE A 85 3.33 -11.07 20.76
N LYS A 86 3.78 -12.31 20.49
CA LYS A 86 4.04 -12.78 19.11
C LYS A 86 2.78 -12.76 18.25
N LEU A 87 1.65 -13.25 18.77
CA LEU A 87 0.37 -13.22 18.07
C LEU A 87 -0.07 -11.78 17.74
N GLY A 88 0.10 -10.85 18.68
CA GLY A 88 -0.21 -9.43 18.45
C GLY A 88 0.68 -8.79 17.38
N VAL A 89 1.96 -9.16 17.31
CA VAL A 89 2.88 -8.66 16.28
C VAL A 89 2.52 -9.23 14.90
N ILE A 90 2.19 -10.52 14.82
CA ILE A 90 1.78 -11.16 13.56
C ILE A 90 0.45 -10.57 13.06
N ASP A 91 -0.54 -10.35 13.94
CA ASP A 91 -1.82 -9.69 13.56
C ASP A 91 -1.58 -8.29 12.97
N LYS A 92 -0.71 -7.48 13.61
CA LYS A 92 -0.31 -6.19 13.08
C LYS A 92 0.34 -6.31 11.70
N CYS A 93 1.24 -7.28 11.53
CA CYS A 93 1.91 -7.52 10.27
C CYS A 93 0.91 -7.87 9.16
N LEU A 94 -0.03 -8.77 9.43
CA LEU A 94 -1.10 -9.15 8.49
C LEU A 94 -1.96 -7.97 8.06
N LYS A 95 -2.33 -7.08 8.98
CA LYS A 95 -3.11 -5.87 8.66
C LYS A 95 -2.35 -4.92 7.75
N ILE A 96 -1.05 -4.71 8.00
CA ILE A 96 -0.22 -3.85 7.15
C ILE A 96 -0.01 -4.47 5.77
N ILE A 97 0.24 -5.79 5.68
CA ILE A 97 0.38 -6.47 4.40
C ILE A 97 -0.92 -6.37 3.60
N SER A 98 -2.08 -6.56 4.22
CA SER A 98 -3.38 -6.40 3.57
C SER A 98 -3.57 -4.98 3.02
N ALA A 99 -3.17 -3.96 3.79
CA ALA A 99 -3.18 -2.57 3.32
C ALA A 99 -2.24 -2.34 2.13
N SER A 100 -1.02 -2.90 2.18
CA SER A 100 -0.04 -2.81 1.10
C SER A 100 -0.56 -3.42 -0.21
N ILE A 101 -1.20 -4.57 -0.13
CA ILE A 101 -1.83 -5.23 -1.29
C ILE A 101 -2.92 -4.33 -1.87
N MET A 102 -3.77 -3.74 -1.03
CA MET A 102 -4.84 -2.84 -1.49
C MET A 102 -4.27 -1.58 -2.16
N PHE A 103 -3.21 -0.97 -1.60
CA PHE A 103 -2.56 0.18 -2.21
C PHE A 103 -1.95 -0.19 -3.56
N SER A 104 -1.24 -1.32 -3.65
CA SER A 104 -0.64 -1.80 -4.89
C SER A 104 -1.69 -2.07 -5.99
N ILE A 105 -2.80 -2.70 -5.67
CA ILE A 105 -3.90 -2.92 -6.62
C ILE A 105 -4.51 -1.60 -7.08
N THR A 106 -4.68 -0.65 -6.16
CA THR A 106 -5.19 0.69 -6.51
C THR A 106 -4.24 1.42 -7.45
N ASP A 107 -2.91 1.32 -7.20
CA ASP A 107 -1.89 1.90 -8.07
C ASP A 107 -1.91 1.27 -9.46
N ILE A 108 -2.02 -0.05 -9.57
CA ILE A 108 -2.13 -0.74 -10.86
C ILE A 108 -3.35 -0.20 -11.65
N ILE A 109 -4.49 -0.06 -11.00
CA ILE A 109 -5.71 0.45 -11.63
C ILE A 109 -5.50 1.90 -12.10
N LEU A 110 -4.93 2.77 -11.28
CA LEU A 110 -4.65 4.17 -11.63
C LEU A 110 -3.64 4.28 -12.77
N LEU A 111 -2.60 3.46 -12.77
CA LEU A 111 -1.59 3.41 -13.84
C LEU A 111 -2.19 2.91 -15.16
N LEU A 112 -3.10 1.92 -15.12
CA LEU A 112 -3.86 1.50 -16.28
C LEU A 112 -4.73 2.63 -16.81
N PHE A 113 -5.38 3.38 -15.93
CA PHE A 113 -6.12 4.58 -16.34
C PHE A 113 -5.21 5.63 -16.99
N ILE A 114 -4.02 5.86 -16.48
CA ILE A 114 -3.04 6.79 -17.07
C ILE A 114 -2.55 6.30 -18.45
N SER A 115 -2.41 4.98 -18.62
CA SER A 115 -1.97 4.36 -19.86
C SER A 115 -3.03 4.41 -20.98
N PHE A 116 -4.31 4.55 -20.62
CA PHE A 116 -5.38 4.69 -21.61
C PHE A 116 -5.28 6.06 -22.31
N ASP A 117 -5.26 6.03 -23.64
CA ASP A 117 -5.33 7.27 -24.43
C ASP A 117 -6.75 7.87 -24.36
N TYR A 118 -6.94 8.80 -23.43
CA TYR A 118 -8.21 9.50 -23.24
C TYR A 118 -8.50 10.55 -24.31
N SER A 119 -7.62 10.76 -25.29
CA SER A 119 -7.79 11.80 -26.31
C SER A 119 -9.15 11.72 -26.99
N ASN A 120 -9.63 10.51 -27.30
CA ASN A 120 -10.92 10.29 -27.94
C ASN A 120 -12.12 10.50 -27.01
N VAL A 121 -11.99 10.17 -25.72
CA VAL A 121 -13.08 10.35 -24.73
C VAL A 121 -13.16 11.80 -24.28
N LEU A 122 -12.02 12.47 -24.16
CA LEU A 122 -11.92 13.86 -23.70
C LEU A 122 -12.30 14.87 -24.78
N ASN A 123 -12.17 14.52 -26.07
CA ASN A 123 -12.69 15.32 -27.19
C ASN A 123 -14.23 15.47 -27.17
N ILE A 124 -14.93 14.54 -26.48
CA ILE A 124 -16.38 14.63 -26.25
C ILE A 124 -16.69 15.70 -25.18
N ILE A 125 -15.77 15.88 -24.22
CA ILE A 125 -15.89 16.88 -23.16
C ILE A 125 -15.24 18.17 -23.67
N ASN A 126 -16.02 19.03 -24.30
CA ASN A 126 -15.60 20.29 -24.93
C ASN A 126 -15.07 21.36 -23.93
N ASN A 127 -14.47 20.92 -22.81
CA ASN A 127 -13.98 21.78 -21.74
C ASN A 127 -12.55 21.39 -21.31
N ASN A 128 -11.58 22.09 -21.87
CA ASN A 128 -10.15 21.87 -21.61
C ASN A 128 -9.78 21.91 -20.11
N LEU A 129 -10.49 22.68 -19.28
CA LEU A 129 -10.23 22.78 -17.85
C LEU A 129 -10.56 21.49 -17.12
N ILE A 130 -11.67 20.81 -17.46
CA ILE A 130 -12.06 19.54 -16.85
C ILE A 130 -11.03 18.46 -17.18
N VAL A 131 -10.56 18.42 -18.43
CA VAL A 131 -9.54 17.48 -18.90
C VAL A 131 -8.25 17.61 -18.09
N ILE A 132 -7.78 18.83 -17.93
CA ILE A 132 -6.58 19.16 -17.16
C ILE A 132 -6.75 18.72 -15.69
N LEU A 133 -7.88 19.04 -15.08
CA LEU A 133 -8.16 18.75 -13.68
C LEU A 133 -8.23 17.25 -13.41
N VAL A 134 -8.87 16.47 -14.29
CA VAL A 134 -8.92 15.01 -14.22
C VAL A 134 -7.51 14.43 -14.34
N LYS A 135 -6.70 14.89 -15.27
CA LYS A 135 -5.32 14.44 -15.46
C LYS A 135 -4.48 14.68 -14.20
N TYR A 136 -4.50 15.89 -13.66
CA TYR A 136 -3.76 16.22 -12.44
C TYR A 136 -4.25 15.40 -11.23
N SER A 137 -5.55 15.18 -11.11
CA SER A 137 -6.13 14.35 -10.05
C SER A 137 -5.66 12.90 -10.14
N LEU A 138 -5.57 12.31 -11.34
CA LEU A 138 -5.05 10.95 -11.55
C LEU A 138 -3.58 10.85 -11.16
N TYR A 139 -2.73 11.78 -11.61
CA TYR A 139 -1.31 11.77 -11.25
C TYR A 139 -1.11 11.96 -9.75
N PHE A 140 -1.83 12.90 -9.13
CA PHE A 140 -1.80 13.11 -7.68
C PHE A 140 -2.17 11.84 -6.92
N SER A 141 -3.28 11.19 -7.29
CA SER A 141 -3.72 9.95 -6.65
C SER A 141 -2.68 8.85 -6.79
N THR A 142 -2.09 8.66 -7.98
CA THR A 142 -1.05 7.67 -8.22
C THR A 142 0.18 7.93 -7.34
N TYR A 143 0.72 9.14 -7.31
CA TYR A 143 1.87 9.43 -6.45
C TYR A 143 1.57 9.26 -4.97
N PHE A 144 0.36 9.62 -4.53
CA PHE A 144 -0.07 9.45 -3.15
C PHE A 144 -0.14 7.98 -2.74
N PHE A 145 -0.74 7.11 -3.56
CA PHE A 145 -0.81 5.68 -3.26
C PHE A 145 0.54 4.97 -3.36
N ILE A 146 1.41 5.37 -4.28
CA ILE A 146 2.80 4.90 -4.35
C ILE A 146 3.53 5.19 -3.02
N LEU A 147 3.39 6.38 -2.46
CA LEU A 147 4.01 6.74 -1.18
C LEU A 147 3.44 5.90 -0.03
N LEU A 148 2.12 5.70 0.02
CA LEU A 148 1.48 4.83 1.02
C LEU A 148 1.97 3.39 0.90
N PHE A 149 2.14 2.89 -0.31
CA PHE A 149 2.66 1.55 -0.55
C PHE A 149 4.09 1.40 -0.02
N PHE A 150 5.00 2.32 -0.34
CA PHE A 150 6.37 2.28 0.17
C PHE A 150 6.45 2.41 1.69
N ASP A 151 5.64 3.28 2.31
CA ASP A 151 5.58 3.40 3.77
C ASP A 151 5.05 2.11 4.43
N SER A 152 4.08 1.45 3.82
CA SER A 152 3.58 0.17 4.29
C SER A 152 4.64 -0.94 4.18
N LEU A 153 5.39 -1.02 3.08
CA LEU A 153 6.52 -1.94 2.93
C LEU A 153 7.59 -1.69 3.99
N TYR A 154 7.96 -0.43 4.23
CA TYR A 154 8.91 -0.07 5.28
C TYR A 154 8.43 -0.55 6.67
N SER A 155 7.13 -0.42 6.94
CA SER A 155 6.52 -0.88 8.18
C SER A 155 6.56 -2.40 8.34
N ILE A 156 6.32 -3.14 7.25
CA ILE A 156 6.45 -4.61 7.22
C ILE A 156 7.89 -5.01 7.55
N LEU A 157 8.88 -4.41 6.89
CA LEU A 157 10.30 -4.69 7.13
C LEU A 157 10.70 -4.41 8.59
N LYS A 158 10.22 -3.30 9.16
CA LYS A 158 10.46 -2.96 10.57
C LYS A 158 9.91 -4.02 11.52
N ILE A 159 8.68 -4.50 11.28
CA ILE A 159 8.05 -5.54 12.12
C ILE A 159 8.75 -6.88 11.94
N MET A 160 9.09 -7.26 10.72
CA MET A 160 9.81 -8.52 10.46
C MET A 160 11.19 -8.53 11.12
N ASN A 161 11.91 -7.41 11.13
CA ASN A 161 13.18 -7.32 11.82
C ASN A 161 13.04 -7.56 13.34
N ILE A 162 11.94 -7.10 13.94
CA ILE A 162 11.62 -7.41 15.35
C ILE A 162 11.36 -8.91 15.54
N LEU A 163 10.62 -9.55 14.62
CA LEU A 163 10.30 -10.98 14.70
C LEU A 163 11.54 -11.89 14.55
N ILE A 164 12.55 -11.46 13.80
CA ILE A 164 13.79 -12.24 13.58
C ILE A 164 14.72 -12.16 14.79
N VAL A 165 14.71 -11.06 15.53
CA VAL A 165 15.59 -10.85 16.70
C VAL A 165 15.06 -11.57 17.95
N TRP A 166 13.80 -12.02 17.96
CA TRP A 166 13.14 -12.79 19.03
C TRP A 166 13.04 -14.28 18.71
#